data_ee7216260b1af0e0759121333e20e82a
#
_entry.id   ee7216260b1af0e0759121333e20e82a
#
_cell.length_a   1.000
_cell.length_b   1.000
_cell.length_c   1.000
_cell.angle_alpha   90.00
_cell.angle_beta   90.00
_cell.angle_gamma   90.00
#
_symmetry.space_group_name_H-M   'P 1'
#
loop_
_entity.id
_entity.type
_entity.pdbx_description
1 polymer ?
#
loop_
_entity_poly.entity_id
_entity_poly.type
_entity_poly.pdbx_seq_one_letter_code
_entity_poly.pdbx_strand_id
1 'polypeptide(L)'
;MANYSSFSPNAVSGATDYYPTINLVSDDALTELDIVLKDSNTKLAGAATLDPTDSATWALIDLSASTTIVTMKMRKVNTTDIVTSNICTIVPPYTDGHVIMSWGVSGLAGLSGEYEGEIEVAYATGKIVTVQDLLHFSVRDDF
;
A
#
# COMPACT_ATOMS: atom_id res chain seq x y z
N MET A 1 13.96 -8.00 1.18
CA MET A 1 12.58 -7.51 1.19
C MET A 1 12.49 -6.24 0.38
N ALA A 2 11.45 -6.09 -0.39
CA ALA A 2 11.24 -4.89 -1.16
C ALA A 2 10.62 -3.80 -0.29
N ASN A 3 11.14 -2.60 -0.37
CA ASN A 3 10.59 -1.43 0.29
C ASN A 3 9.90 -0.56 -0.75
N TYR A 4 8.65 -0.30 -0.49
CA TYR A 4 7.89 0.58 -1.31
C TYR A 4 7.38 1.65 -0.53
N SER A 5 7.53 2.73 -1.07
CA SER A 5 7.53 3.85 -0.24
C SER A 5 6.35 4.75 -0.44
N SER A 6 5.67 4.73 -1.55
CA SER A 6 4.73 5.83 -1.76
C SER A 6 3.50 5.40 -2.53
N PHE A 7 2.36 5.47 -1.87
CA PHE A 7 1.06 5.39 -2.51
C PHE A 7 0.24 6.57 -2.08
N SER A 8 -0.58 7.05 -2.97
CA SER A 8 -1.47 8.15 -2.67
C SER A 8 -2.92 7.67 -2.75
N PRO A 9 -3.75 7.92 -1.72
CA PRO A 9 -5.16 7.61 -1.80
C PRO A 9 -5.90 8.41 -2.86
N ASN A 10 -5.31 9.51 -3.32
CA ASN A 10 -5.91 10.40 -4.30
C ASN A 10 -5.00 10.62 -5.50
N ALA A 11 -4.18 9.63 -5.86
CA ALA A 11 -3.27 9.74 -6.98
C ALA A 11 -4.00 10.14 -8.25
N VAL A 12 -3.43 11.08 -8.97
CA VAL A 12 -3.98 11.54 -10.24
C VAL A 12 -3.68 10.50 -11.30
N SER A 13 -4.67 10.17 -12.12
CA SER A 13 -4.47 9.31 -13.27
C SER A 13 -3.41 9.91 -14.19
N GLY A 14 -2.40 9.11 -14.53
CA GLY A 14 -1.28 9.58 -15.33
C GLY A 14 -0.13 10.17 -14.52
N ALA A 15 -0.17 10.10 -13.18
CA ALA A 15 0.98 10.42 -12.35
C ALA A 15 2.19 9.60 -12.81
N THR A 16 3.38 10.25 -12.85
CA THR A 16 4.57 9.62 -13.42
C THR A 16 5.40 8.86 -12.41
N ASP A 17 5.02 8.90 -11.15
CA ASP A 17 5.70 8.10 -10.13
C ASP A 17 5.56 6.62 -10.48
N TYR A 18 6.70 5.96 -10.61
CA TYR A 18 6.75 4.57 -11.01
C TYR A 18 6.85 3.69 -9.77
N TYR A 19 5.90 2.76 -9.66
CA TYR A 19 5.92 1.75 -8.62
C TYR A 19 6.31 0.42 -9.25
N PRO A 20 7.51 -0.09 -8.96
CA PRO A 20 7.96 -1.34 -9.56
C PRO A 20 7.09 -2.51 -9.07
N THR A 21 7.08 -3.57 -9.89
CA THR A 21 6.46 -4.83 -9.49
C THR A 21 7.22 -5.41 -8.30
N ILE A 22 6.46 -5.83 -7.28
CA ILE A 22 6.99 -6.45 -6.08
C ILE A 22 7.12 -7.94 -6.34
N ASN A 23 8.34 -8.47 -6.21
CA ASN A 23 8.63 -9.87 -6.47
C ASN A 23 8.55 -10.67 -5.17
N LEU A 24 7.76 -11.72 -5.18
CA LEU A 24 7.53 -12.60 -4.04
C LEU A 24 7.79 -14.04 -4.45
N VAL A 25 7.95 -14.91 -3.46
CA VAL A 25 8.12 -16.35 -3.66
C VAL A 25 7.01 -17.08 -2.92
N SER A 26 6.36 -18.00 -3.63
CA SER A 26 5.32 -18.86 -3.06
C SER A 26 5.83 -19.59 -1.84
N ASP A 27 4.96 -19.77 -0.86
CA ASP A 27 5.21 -20.47 0.40
C ASP A 27 6.22 -19.81 1.35
N ASP A 28 6.79 -18.64 1.01
CA ASP A 28 7.58 -17.89 1.96
C ASP A 28 6.70 -17.44 3.14
N ALA A 29 7.29 -17.46 4.33
CA ALA A 29 6.59 -17.12 5.56
C ALA A 29 7.06 -15.78 6.12
N LEU A 30 6.14 -15.02 6.68
CA LEU A 30 6.39 -13.76 7.41
C LEU A 30 7.04 -12.67 6.54
N THR A 31 6.80 -12.73 5.24
CA THR A 31 7.22 -11.65 4.33
C THR A 31 6.46 -10.36 4.64
N GLU A 32 7.17 -9.26 4.68
CA GLU A 32 6.62 -7.95 5.01
C GLU A 32 6.87 -6.93 3.91
N LEU A 33 5.99 -5.94 3.83
CA LEU A 33 6.09 -4.82 2.91
C LEU A 33 5.92 -3.52 3.66
N ASP A 34 6.89 -2.62 3.55
CA ASP A 34 6.80 -1.26 4.09
C ASP A 34 6.11 -0.36 3.06
N ILE A 35 5.13 0.40 3.54
CA ILE A 35 4.34 1.29 2.68
C ILE A 35 4.23 2.65 3.36
N VAL A 36 4.45 3.72 2.58
CA VAL A 36 4.18 5.08 3.03
C VAL A 36 3.01 5.62 2.23
N LEU A 37 1.95 6.02 2.93
CA LEU A 37 0.74 6.55 2.32
C LEU A 37 0.83 8.07 2.22
N LYS A 38 0.54 8.60 1.03
CA LYS A 38 0.62 10.04 0.75
C LYS A 38 -0.64 10.52 0.05
N ASP A 39 -0.95 11.80 0.26
CA ASP A 39 -2.08 12.47 -0.38
C ASP A 39 -1.58 13.36 -1.51
N SER A 40 -1.86 12.98 -2.75
CA SER A 40 -1.45 13.73 -3.94
C SER A 40 -2.19 15.07 -4.11
N ASN A 41 -3.20 15.33 -3.32
CA ASN A 41 -3.98 16.57 -3.39
C ASN A 41 -3.56 17.59 -2.33
N THR A 42 -2.61 17.23 -1.47
CA THR A 42 -2.17 18.10 -0.38
C THR A 42 -0.64 18.24 -0.42
N LYS A 43 -0.20 19.48 -0.35
CA LYS A 43 1.25 19.79 -0.38
C LYS A 43 1.91 19.39 0.92
N LEU A 44 3.08 18.74 0.82
CA LEU A 44 3.95 18.47 1.97
C LEU A 44 4.42 19.80 2.58
N ALA A 45 4.40 19.89 3.90
CA ALA A 45 4.94 21.04 4.61
C ALA A 45 6.44 21.19 4.27
N GLY A 46 6.82 22.40 3.85
CA GLY A 46 8.19 22.68 3.43
C GLY A 46 8.44 22.51 1.93
N ALA A 47 7.55 21.87 1.19
CA ALA A 47 7.64 21.84 -0.27
C ALA A 47 7.23 23.20 -0.85
N ALA A 48 7.89 23.63 -1.91
CA ALA A 48 7.60 24.92 -2.56
C ALA A 48 6.24 24.89 -3.27
N THR A 49 5.95 23.80 -3.97
CA THR A 49 4.70 23.62 -4.73
C THR A 49 4.24 22.17 -4.65
N LEU A 50 2.95 21.95 -4.90
CA LEU A 50 2.40 20.62 -5.09
C LEU A 50 2.56 20.21 -6.55
N ASP A 51 3.29 19.13 -6.79
CA ASP A 51 3.42 18.55 -8.13
C ASP A 51 2.71 17.19 -8.15
N PRO A 52 1.60 17.05 -8.89
CA PRO A 52 0.84 15.79 -8.92
C PRO A 52 1.60 14.63 -9.57
N THR A 53 2.76 14.89 -10.17
CA THR A 53 3.61 13.85 -10.77
C THR A 53 4.83 13.51 -9.93
N ASP A 54 5.02 14.17 -8.78
CA ASP A 54 6.16 13.96 -7.89
C ASP A 54 5.70 13.75 -6.45
N SER A 55 5.74 12.51 -6.00
CA SER A 55 5.28 12.13 -4.65
C SER A 55 6.11 12.77 -3.53
N ALA A 56 7.31 13.24 -3.82
CA ALA A 56 8.11 13.97 -2.82
C ALA A 56 7.47 15.28 -2.38
N THR A 57 6.54 15.81 -3.17
CA THR A 57 5.81 17.05 -2.84
C THR A 57 4.47 16.80 -2.14
N TRP A 58 4.07 15.56 -1.93
CA TRP A 58 2.78 15.19 -1.36
C TRP A 58 2.85 15.08 0.16
N ALA A 59 1.77 15.49 0.83
CA ALA A 59 1.66 15.34 2.27
C ALA A 59 1.54 13.86 2.68
N LEU A 60 2.15 13.52 3.81
CA LEU A 60 1.98 12.22 4.43
C LEU A 60 0.56 12.10 5.00
N ILE A 61 -0.02 10.91 4.92
CA ILE A 61 -1.35 10.65 5.49
C ILE A 61 -1.22 10.55 7.00
N ASP A 62 -2.03 11.31 7.72
CA ASP A 62 -2.11 11.26 9.18
C ASP A 62 -2.98 10.07 9.61
N LEU A 63 -2.34 9.08 10.24
CA LEU A 63 -2.98 7.87 10.76
C LEU A 63 -3.12 7.90 12.29
N SER A 64 -2.95 9.07 12.91
CA SER A 64 -2.91 9.20 14.38
C SER A 64 -4.26 9.13 15.06
N ALA A 65 -5.36 9.32 14.33
CA ALA A 65 -6.69 9.20 14.92
C ALA A 65 -6.90 7.80 15.50
N SER A 66 -7.41 7.69 16.72
CA SER A 66 -7.68 6.41 17.35
C SER A 66 -8.66 5.60 16.50
N THR A 67 -8.50 4.27 16.50
CA THR A 67 -9.31 3.32 15.73
C THR A 67 -9.16 3.43 14.20
N THR A 68 -8.14 4.14 13.71
CA THR A 68 -7.79 4.09 12.28
C THR A 68 -7.28 2.69 11.93
N ILE A 69 -7.84 2.10 10.88
CA ILE A 69 -7.46 0.76 10.40
C ILE A 69 -7.04 0.87 8.95
N VAL A 70 -5.86 0.34 8.65
CA VAL A 70 -5.36 0.24 7.28
C VAL A 70 -5.38 -1.23 6.88
N THR A 71 -6.05 -1.54 5.77
CA THR A 71 -6.19 -2.91 5.28
C THR A 71 -5.63 -3.01 3.86
N MET A 72 -4.89 -4.07 3.59
CA MET A 72 -4.46 -4.42 2.23
C MET A 72 -5.20 -5.66 1.76
N LYS A 73 -5.81 -5.56 0.59
CA LYS A 73 -6.48 -6.67 -0.09
C LYS A 73 -5.73 -6.98 -1.37
N MET A 74 -5.55 -8.25 -1.66
CA MET A 74 -4.81 -8.73 -2.81
C MET A 74 -5.67 -9.70 -3.62
N ARG A 75 -5.67 -9.53 -4.94
CA ARG A 75 -6.39 -10.41 -5.86
C ARG A 75 -5.53 -10.76 -7.06
N LYS A 76 -5.84 -11.88 -7.69
CA LYS A 76 -5.18 -12.24 -8.95
C LYS A 76 -5.65 -11.30 -10.05
N VAL A 77 -4.72 -10.86 -10.91
CA VAL A 77 -5.02 -9.97 -12.04
C VAL A 77 -6.10 -10.60 -12.93
N ASN A 78 -7.05 -9.79 -13.37
CA ASN A 78 -8.21 -10.19 -14.19
C ASN A 78 -9.21 -11.09 -13.44
N THR A 79 -9.17 -11.14 -12.13
CA THR A 79 -10.18 -11.82 -11.30
C THR A 79 -10.74 -10.86 -10.27
N THR A 80 -11.84 -11.28 -9.63
CA THR A 80 -12.42 -10.56 -8.49
C THR A 80 -12.19 -11.29 -7.17
N ASP A 81 -11.46 -12.41 -7.20
CA ASP A 81 -11.25 -13.25 -6.02
C ASP A 81 -10.16 -12.66 -5.14
N ILE A 82 -10.54 -12.27 -3.92
CA ILE A 82 -9.59 -11.79 -2.91
C ILE A 82 -8.86 -13.00 -2.33
N VAL A 83 -7.54 -13.03 -2.49
CA VAL A 83 -6.71 -14.13 -1.95
C VAL A 83 -6.07 -13.76 -0.62
N THR A 84 -5.93 -12.47 -0.32
CA THR A 84 -5.34 -11.96 0.91
C THR A 84 -6.11 -10.72 1.34
N SER A 85 -6.41 -10.63 2.62
CA SER A 85 -6.99 -9.42 3.23
C SER A 85 -6.43 -9.30 4.63
N ASN A 86 -5.46 -8.41 4.83
CA ASN A 86 -4.74 -8.26 6.07
C ASN A 86 -4.76 -6.82 6.57
N ILE A 87 -4.88 -6.68 7.89
CA ILE A 87 -4.71 -5.38 8.56
C ILE A 87 -3.23 -5.09 8.64
N CYS A 88 -2.85 -3.91 8.18
CA CYS A 88 -1.47 -3.41 8.28
C CYS A 88 -1.20 -2.85 9.66
N THR A 89 0.04 -2.98 10.11
CA THR A 89 0.50 -2.35 11.35
C THR A 89 0.89 -0.91 11.06
N ILE A 90 0.30 0.03 11.80
CA ILE A 90 0.66 1.45 11.70
C ILE A 90 1.91 1.68 12.55
N VAL A 91 2.94 2.28 11.95
CA VAL A 91 4.25 2.48 12.58
C VAL A 91 4.36 3.91 13.10
N PRO A 92 4.74 4.11 14.38
CA PRO A 92 5.00 5.46 14.89
C PRO A 92 6.19 6.13 14.20
N PRO A 93 6.19 7.46 14.02
CA PRO A 93 5.11 8.40 14.34
C PRO A 93 3.89 8.21 13.43
N TYR A 94 2.71 8.21 14.00
CA TYR A 94 1.48 7.91 13.27
C TYR A 94 1.10 8.99 12.25
N THR A 95 1.76 10.12 12.26
CA THR A 95 1.58 11.19 11.28
C THR A 95 2.40 10.98 10.00
N ASP A 96 3.22 9.95 9.94
CA ASP A 96 4.10 9.70 8.80
C ASP A 96 3.47 8.81 7.71
N GLY A 97 2.27 8.33 7.92
CA GLY A 97 1.60 7.46 6.94
C GLY A 97 2.26 6.12 6.73
N HIS A 98 3.16 5.72 7.64
CA HIS A 98 3.94 4.49 7.48
C HIS A 98 3.19 3.30 8.06
N VAL A 99 3.03 2.28 7.23
CA VAL A 99 2.41 1.01 7.62
C VAL A 99 3.26 -0.16 7.16
N ILE A 100 3.17 -1.27 7.88
CA ILE A 100 3.78 -2.53 7.49
C ILE A 100 2.69 -3.56 7.24
N MET A 101 2.71 -4.16 6.06
CA MET A 101 1.84 -5.27 5.70
C MET A 101 2.61 -6.57 5.79
N SER A 102 2.10 -7.53 6.55
CA SER A 102 2.66 -8.88 6.63
C SER A 102 1.71 -9.88 6.00
N TRP A 103 2.25 -10.76 5.15
CA TRP A 103 1.47 -11.89 4.62
C TRP A 103 1.23 -12.99 5.68
N GLY A 104 1.94 -12.91 6.80
CA GLY A 104 1.83 -13.93 7.84
C GLY A 104 2.52 -15.25 7.45
N VAL A 105 2.22 -16.29 8.20
CA VAL A 105 2.89 -17.59 8.03
C VAL A 105 2.48 -18.28 6.74
N SER A 106 1.23 -18.16 6.33
CA SER A 106 0.66 -18.91 5.20
C SER A 106 0.04 -18.06 4.10
N GLY A 107 0.20 -16.74 4.16
CA GLY A 107 -0.45 -15.83 3.21
C GLY A 107 0.03 -15.97 1.76
N LEU A 108 1.23 -16.46 1.54
CA LEU A 108 1.78 -16.73 0.21
C LEU A 108 1.65 -18.20 -0.21
N ALA A 109 1.09 -19.06 0.64
CA ALA A 109 0.98 -20.48 0.37
C ALA A 109 0.10 -20.73 -0.87
N GLY A 110 0.65 -21.46 -1.83
CA GLY A 110 -0.08 -21.84 -3.04
C GLY A 110 -0.34 -20.72 -4.04
N LEU A 111 0.15 -19.50 -3.79
CA LEU A 111 0.01 -18.41 -4.74
C LEU A 111 1.07 -18.49 -5.83
N SER A 112 0.69 -18.21 -7.06
CA SER A 112 1.63 -18.02 -8.17
C SER A 112 1.00 -17.17 -9.26
N GLY A 113 1.83 -16.42 -9.97
CA GLY A 113 1.40 -15.54 -11.06
C GLY A 113 1.35 -14.07 -10.66
N GLU A 114 0.53 -13.32 -11.37
CA GLU A 114 0.45 -11.87 -11.22
C GLU A 114 -0.75 -11.50 -10.35
N TYR A 115 -0.51 -10.62 -9.38
CA TYR A 115 -1.51 -10.14 -8.44
C TYR A 115 -1.49 -8.62 -8.36
N GLU A 116 -2.59 -8.06 -7.90
CA GLU A 116 -2.68 -6.63 -7.60
C GLU A 116 -3.23 -6.43 -6.19
N GLY A 117 -2.78 -5.38 -5.52
CA GLY A 117 -3.17 -5.05 -4.16
C GLY A 117 -3.80 -3.68 -4.06
N GLU A 118 -4.79 -3.56 -3.18
CA GLU A 118 -5.49 -2.32 -2.88
C GLU A 118 -5.37 -2.02 -1.41
N ILE A 119 -5.11 -0.75 -1.06
CA ILE A 119 -5.04 -0.30 0.32
C ILE A 119 -6.22 0.58 0.62
N GLU A 120 -6.84 0.31 1.77
CA GLU A 120 -7.98 1.07 2.27
C GLU A 120 -7.69 1.56 3.68
N VAL A 121 -7.96 2.83 3.93
CA VAL A 121 -7.84 3.45 5.25
C VAL A 121 -9.24 3.74 5.77
N ALA A 122 -9.62 3.13 6.89
CA ALA A 122 -10.89 3.36 7.57
C ALA A 122 -10.65 4.18 8.83
N TYR A 123 -11.21 5.38 8.88
CA TYR A 123 -11.09 6.28 10.03
C TYR A 123 -12.25 6.07 11.02
N ALA A 124 -12.00 6.44 12.28
CA ALA A 124 -13.00 6.34 13.34
C ALA A 124 -14.31 7.09 13.05
N THR A 125 -14.24 8.14 12.24
CA THR A 125 -15.41 8.93 11.83
C THR A 125 -16.34 8.23 10.84
N GLY A 126 -15.93 7.04 10.36
CA GLY A 126 -16.65 6.34 9.29
C GLY A 126 -16.17 6.72 7.89
N LYS A 127 -15.24 7.68 7.78
CA LYS A 127 -14.62 8.00 6.49
C LYS A 127 -13.75 6.84 6.03
N ILE A 128 -13.90 6.45 4.77
CA ILE A 128 -13.09 5.42 4.14
C ILE A 128 -12.39 6.04 2.94
N VAL A 129 -11.07 5.84 2.87
CA VAL A 129 -10.26 6.30 1.75
C VAL A 129 -9.57 5.09 1.13
N THR A 130 -9.78 4.87 -0.15
CA THR A 130 -9.12 3.83 -0.92
C THR A 130 -7.97 4.45 -1.69
N VAL A 131 -6.78 3.87 -1.58
CA VAL A 131 -5.63 4.33 -2.35
C VAL A 131 -5.89 4.05 -3.81
N GLN A 132 -5.77 5.08 -4.66
CA GLN A 132 -6.11 4.94 -6.07
C GLN A 132 -5.13 4.05 -6.83
N ASP A 133 -3.83 4.17 -6.52
CA ASP A 133 -2.81 3.35 -7.18
C ASP A 133 -2.81 1.94 -6.62
N LEU A 134 -2.78 0.97 -7.51
CA LEU A 134 -2.68 -0.45 -7.13
C LEU A 134 -1.22 -0.85 -6.99
N LEU A 135 -0.98 -1.74 -6.03
CA LEU A 135 0.28 -2.47 -5.94
C LEU A 135 0.28 -3.62 -6.95
N HIS A 136 1.42 -3.89 -7.54
CA HIS A 136 1.57 -5.02 -8.47
C HIS A 136 2.57 -6.02 -7.91
N PHE A 137 2.15 -7.28 -7.84
CA PHE A 137 2.96 -8.37 -7.30
C PHE A 137 3.18 -9.44 -8.35
N SER A 138 4.38 -9.98 -8.39
CA SER A 138 4.69 -11.18 -9.16
C SER A 138 5.16 -12.27 -8.19
N VAL A 139 4.41 -13.35 -8.11
CA VAL A 139 4.72 -14.47 -7.21
C VAL A 139 5.20 -15.65 -8.06
N ARG A 140 6.47 -16.02 -7.89
CA ARG A 140 7.00 -17.20 -8.54
C ARG A 140 6.89 -18.42 -7.64
N ASP A 141 6.86 -19.59 -8.26
CA ASP A 141 6.89 -20.85 -7.53
C ASP A 141 8.23 -21.02 -6.80
N ASP A 142 8.18 -21.61 -5.63
CA ASP A 142 9.36 -22.08 -4.93
C ASP A 142 9.94 -23.30 -5.65
N PHE A 143 11.23 -23.49 -5.55
CA PHE A 143 11.90 -24.61 -6.22
C PHE A 143 11.64 -25.95 -5.52
#